data_f8ed1a6587cf2aefaa85a5946d7be7af
#
_entry.id   f8ed1a6587cf2aefaa85a5946d7be7af
#
_cell.length_a   1.000
_cell.length_b   1.000
_cell.length_c   1.000
_cell.angle_alpha   90.00
_cell.angle_beta   90.00
_cell.angle_gamma   90.00
#
_symmetry.space_group_name_H-M   'P 1'
#
loop_
_entity.id
_entity.type
_entity.pdbx_description
1 polymer ?
#
loop_
_entity_poly.entity_id
_entity_poly.type
_entity_poly.pdbx_seq_one_letter_code
_entity_poly.pdbx_strand_id
1 'polypeptide(L)'
;RYTIDVRLDAEDSTIAGDARVLFRNETPDTLTEVVFRLYPNGVHYGEGGLTVEQALLDGEEVRPRLDVEDTVLSLPLGEPLLSGDAVEIDLQFTVEVPENSDGTFGIFSRDTSDGTWVLADWYPIVAGYEAGTGWRLDAPISGVDATFSDAALYDVTVTAPAGLTIVATGTEVSSEDDGDEVRRRYLSGPAREFALVADDDYVVATGEVGATTIRSYANPGGEAGAQAALAIAIAAITAYAAHFGAYPYEEFELVDTPLAGALGVSWTGIVFLNGDLIYDAPLYVNDPGRFEYLIAHEVGHQWWGGTVGANSNDHTYLTEGLTNAAFVTYLETAHGPEVARQEMRARVVDPYLSALTTIGDGVVDVPISQITGGPPRGVIDYGKGAIGFLAIRVHIGNDAYLAALRDYADRYAFEIAAPQDLRRAFERAAGEQIDELWRVWFETATTTPADVEAVVAGL
;
A
#
# COMPACT_ATOMS: atom_id res chain seq x y z
N ARG A 1 -4.25 5.50 -17.47
CA ARG A 1 -5.35 6.29 -16.89
C ARG A 1 -6.60 5.44 -16.84
N TYR A 2 -7.31 5.49 -15.70
CA TYR A 2 -8.61 4.87 -15.51
C TYR A 2 -9.72 5.93 -15.50
N THR A 3 -10.85 5.61 -16.11
CA THR A 3 -12.13 6.29 -15.93
C THR A 3 -13.14 5.21 -15.57
N ILE A 4 -13.64 5.22 -14.33
CA ILE A 4 -14.50 4.16 -13.79
C ILE A 4 -15.83 4.80 -13.39
N ASP A 5 -16.94 4.17 -13.75
CA ASP A 5 -18.30 4.58 -13.35
C ASP A 5 -19.03 3.35 -12.83
N VAL A 6 -19.30 3.34 -11.52
CA VAL A 6 -19.86 2.17 -10.82
C VAL A 6 -21.00 2.52 -9.90
N ARG A 7 -21.82 1.51 -9.63
CA ARG A 7 -22.92 1.59 -8.68
C ARG A 7 -22.75 0.49 -7.63
N LEU A 8 -22.83 0.87 -6.36
CA LEU A 8 -22.91 -0.03 -5.22
C LEU A 8 -24.37 -0.41 -4.98
N ASP A 9 -24.66 -1.70 -4.98
CA ASP A 9 -25.94 -2.26 -4.61
C ASP A 9 -25.86 -2.89 -3.22
N ALA A 10 -26.49 -2.20 -2.24
CA ALA A 10 -26.46 -2.66 -0.84
C ALA A 10 -27.44 -3.81 -0.56
N GLU A 11 -28.41 -4.10 -1.43
CA GLU A 11 -29.33 -5.22 -1.28
C GLU A 11 -28.64 -6.53 -1.67
N ASP A 12 -27.91 -6.53 -2.79
CA ASP A 12 -27.26 -7.70 -3.35
C ASP A 12 -25.77 -7.83 -3.02
N SER A 13 -25.19 -6.88 -2.28
CA SER A 13 -23.74 -6.78 -1.98
C SER A 13 -22.88 -6.83 -3.24
N THR A 14 -23.27 -6.07 -4.29
CA THR A 14 -22.60 -6.06 -5.57
C THR A 14 -22.14 -4.67 -6.00
N ILE A 15 -21.14 -4.63 -6.89
CA ILE A 15 -20.71 -3.44 -7.60
C ILE A 15 -20.79 -3.75 -9.09
N ALA A 16 -21.48 -2.92 -9.86
CA ALA A 16 -21.53 -3.07 -11.30
C ALA A 16 -21.20 -1.77 -12.01
N GLY A 17 -20.51 -1.85 -13.14
CA GLY A 17 -20.18 -0.68 -13.93
C GLY A 17 -19.18 -0.91 -15.04
N ASP A 18 -18.60 0.20 -15.47
CA ASP A 18 -17.72 0.29 -16.61
C ASP A 18 -16.37 0.89 -16.21
N ALA A 19 -15.30 0.34 -16.79
CA ALA A 19 -13.95 0.91 -16.68
C ALA A 19 -13.39 1.17 -18.08
N ARG A 20 -13.01 2.41 -18.35
CA ARG A 20 -12.21 2.77 -19.51
C ARG A 20 -10.77 2.98 -19.09
N VAL A 21 -9.86 2.23 -19.69
CA VAL A 21 -8.43 2.30 -19.43
C VAL A 21 -7.70 2.76 -20.68
N LEU A 22 -7.06 3.93 -20.60
CA LEU A 22 -6.08 4.33 -21.61
C LEU A 22 -4.71 3.79 -21.17
N PHE A 23 -4.30 2.68 -21.77
CA PHE A 23 -3.01 2.04 -21.50
C PHE A 23 -1.98 2.53 -22.51
N ARG A 24 -0.80 2.95 -22.03
CA ARG A 24 0.36 3.29 -22.84
C ARG A 24 1.47 2.29 -22.55
N ASN A 25 2.07 1.73 -23.58
CA ASN A 25 3.25 0.88 -23.43
C ASN A 25 4.48 1.76 -23.17
N GLU A 26 4.86 1.93 -21.91
CA GLU A 26 6.07 2.67 -21.51
C GLU A 26 7.29 1.75 -21.38
N THR A 27 7.12 0.43 -21.63
CA THR A 27 8.19 -0.55 -21.59
C THR A 27 9.05 -0.52 -22.86
N PRO A 28 10.29 -1.02 -22.81
CA PRO A 28 11.10 -1.16 -24.04
C PRO A 28 10.62 -2.31 -24.95
N ASP A 29 9.74 -3.18 -24.46
CA ASP A 29 9.30 -4.38 -25.16
C ASP A 29 8.08 -4.09 -26.05
N THR A 30 7.88 -4.92 -27.08
CA THR A 30 6.66 -4.90 -27.87
C THR A 30 5.64 -5.82 -27.25
N LEU A 31 4.45 -5.31 -26.93
CA LEU A 31 3.39 -6.07 -26.29
C LEU A 31 2.43 -6.66 -27.29
N THR A 32 2.01 -7.90 -27.09
CA THR A 32 1.01 -8.61 -27.90
C THR A 32 -0.32 -8.83 -27.18
N GLU A 33 -0.38 -8.45 -25.92
CA GLU A 33 -1.57 -8.48 -25.07
C GLU A 33 -1.44 -7.43 -23.98
N VAL A 34 -2.57 -6.99 -23.40
CA VAL A 34 -2.62 -6.26 -22.14
C VAL A 34 -3.25 -7.18 -21.10
N VAL A 35 -2.66 -7.22 -19.90
CA VAL A 35 -3.06 -8.13 -18.85
C VAL A 35 -3.61 -7.36 -17.66
N PHE A 36 -4.72 -7.85 -17.12
CA PHE A 36 -5.35 -7.33 -15.92
C PHE A 36 -5.31 -8.37 -14.79
N ARG A 37 -5.24 -7.87 -13.58
CA ARG A 37 -5.44 -8.65 -12.35
C ARG A 37 -6.89 -8.50 -11.91
N LEU A 38 -7.50 -9.63 -11.58
CA LEU A 38 -8.83 -9.74 -11.02
C LEU A 38 -8.68 -10.31 -9.59
N TYR A 39 -8.10 -9.51 -8.68
CA TYR A 39 -7.77 -9.95 -7.33
C TYR A 39 -8.95 -10.53 -6.55
N PRO A 40 -10.21 -10.01 -6.69
CA PRO A 40 -11.38 -10.59 -6.03
C PRO A 40 -11.64 -12.07 -6.33
N ASN A 41 -11.09 -12.61 -7.42
CA ASN A 41 -11.22 -14.04 -7.78
C ASN A 41 -10.23 -14.93 -7.01
N GLY A 42 -9.28 -14.34 -6.28
CA GLY A 42 -8.34 -15.12 -5.47
C GLY A 42 -9.04 -15.81 -4.31
N VAL A 43 -8.75 -17.10 -4.10
CA VAL A 43 -9.38 -17.91 -3.02
C VAL A 43 -9.24 -17.30 -1.61
N HIS A 44 -8.30 -16.37 -1.45
CA HIS A 44 -8.04 -15.70 -0.18
C HIS A 44 -8.83 -14.40 0.01
N TYR A 45 -9.55 -13.94 -1.01
CA TYR A 45 -10.40 -12.74 -0.92
C TYR A 45 -11.84 -13.03 -0.43
N GLY A 46 -12.17 -14.28 -0.15
CA GLY A 46 -13.48 -14.72 0.30
C GLY A 46 -14.31 -15.38 -0.81
N GLU A 47 -15.60 -15.54 -0.59
CA GLU A 47 -16.54 -16.17 -1.55
C GLU A 47 -17.15 -15.14 -2.55
N GLY A 48 -16.45 -14.02 -2.78
CA GLY A 48 -16.83 -13.03 -3.78
C GLY A 48 -16.23 -13.34 -5.16
N GLY A 49 -16.17 -12.33 -6.00
CA GLY A 49 -15.54 -12.46 -7.30
C GLY A 49 -15.74 -11.25 -8.21
N LEU A 50 -14.96 -11.20 -9.28
CA LEU A 50 -15.04 -10.17 -10.31
C LEU A 50 -15.21 -10.85 -11.68
N THR A 51 -16.30 -10.53 -12.36
CA THR A 51 -16.58 -10.99 -13.72
C THR A 51 -16.47 -9.82 -14.69
N VAL A 52 -15.75 -10.00 -15.80
CA VAL A 52 -15.73 -9.08 -16.94
C VAL A 52 -16.66 -9.64 -18.00
N GLU A 53 -17.79 -8.98 -18.24
CA GLU A 53 -18.82 -9.42 -19.17
C GLU A 53 -18.48 -9.03 -20.61
N GLN A 54 -17.85 -7.86 -20.80
CA GLN A 54 -17.46 -7.36 -22.11
C GLN A 54 -16.10 -6.68 -22.05
N ALA A 55 -15.32 -6.85 -23.11
CA ALA A 55 -14.05 -6.14 -23.30
C ALA A 55 -13.94 -5.65 -24.76
N LEU A 56 -13.60 -4.37 -24.91
CA LEU A 56 -13.35 -3.75 -26.22
C LEU A 56 -11.91 -3.21 -26.24
N LEU A 57 -11.24 -3.30 -27.38
CA LEU A 57 -9.97 -2.64 -27.68
C LEU A 57 -10.20 -1.66 -28.83
N ASP A 58 -9.97 -0.37 -28.62
CA ASP A 58 -10.25 0.71 -29.59
C ASP A 58 -11.67 0.62 -30.18
N GLY A 59 -12.64 0.20 -29.35
CA GLY A 59 -14.05 0.05 -29.72
C GLY A 59 -14.41 -1.28 -30.42
N GLU A 60 -13.45 -2.18 -30.67
CA GLU A 60 -13.68 -3.50 -31.23
C GLU A 60 -13.75 -4.58 -30.14
N GLU A 61 -14.79 -5.41 -30.16
CA GLU A 61 -14.96 -6.47 -29.17
C GLU A 61 -13.85 -7.53 -29.27
N VAL A 62 -13.24 -7.84 -28.11
CA VAL A 62 -12.20 -8.88 -28.01
C VAL A 62 -12.63 -9.96 -27.03
N ARG A 63 -12.15 -11.17 -27.26
CA ARG A 63 -12.41 -12.29 -26.37
C ARG A 63 -11.30 -12.40 -25.33
N PRO A 64 -11.58 -12.11 -24.03
CA PRO A 64 -10.62 -12.29 -22.97
C PRO A 64 -10.21 -13.75 -22.77
N ARG A 65 -9.03 -13.95 -22.18
CA ARG A 65 -8.56 -15.25 -21.69
C ARG A 65 -8.33 -15.13 -20.18
N LEU A 66 -8.91 -16.04 -19.43
CA LEU A 66 -8.69 -16.17 -18.00
C LEU A 66 -7.59 -17.22 -17.74
N ASP A 67 -6.77 -16.98 -16.74
CA ASP A 67 -5.68 -17.85 -16.27
C ASP A 67 -5.44 -17.67 -14.77
N VAL A 68 -4.55 -18.46 -14.18
CA VAL A 68 -4.15 -18.42 -12.77
C VAL A 68 -5.38 -18.34 -11.84
N GLU A 69 -6.20 -19.39 -11.88
CA GLU A 69 -7.42 -19.50 -11.05
C GLU A 69 -8.38 -18.31 -11.25
N ASP A 70 -8.54 -17.86 -12.51
CA ASP A 70 -9.37 -16.72 -12.95
C ASP A 70 -8.95 -15.35 -12.38
N THR A 71 -7.78 -15.25 -11.71
CA THR A 71 -7.23 -13.98 -11.20
C THR A 71 -6.47 -13.16 -12.24
N VAL A 72 -6.27 -13.71 -13.44
CA VAL A 72 -5.57 -13.07 -14.55
C VAL A 72 -6.49 -13.02 -15.77
N LEU A 73 -6.65 -11.83 -16.35
CA LEU A 73 -7.40 -11.62 -17.58
C LEU A 73 -6.47 -11.04 -18.63
N SER A 74 -6.23 -11.79 -19.72
CA SER A 74 -5.42 -11.35 -20.86
C SER A 74 -6.30 -10.92 -22.02
N LEU A 75 -6.03 -9.74 -22.57
CA LEU A 75 -6.66 -9.19 -23.77
C LEU A 75 -5.65 -9.23 -24.94
N PRO A 76 -5.78 -10.17 -25.87
CA PRO A 76 -4.91 -10.24 -27.05
C PRO A 76 -5.07 -9.00 -27.93
N LEU A 77 -3.97 -8.36 -28.30
CA LEU A 77 -3.96 -7.23 -29.23
C LEU A 77 -4.04 -7.73 -30.68
N GLY A 78 -4.83 -7.04 -31.50
CA GLY A 78 -4.92 -7.35 -32.95
C GLY A 78 -3.63 -7.03 -33.71
N GLU A 79 -2.98 -5.92 -33.29
CA GLU A 79 -1.65 -5.50 -33.78
C GLU A 79 -0.74 -5.33 -32.55
N PRO A 80 0.58 -5.65 -32.65
CA PRO A 80 1.52 -5.47 -31.57
C PRO A 80 1.65 -4.00 -31.15
N LEU A 81 1.61 -3.73 -29.86
CA LEU A 81 1.74 -2.39 -29.28
C LEU A 81 3.23 -2.07 -29.03
N LEU A 82 3.77 -1.16 -29.81
CA LEU A 82 5.17 -0.76 -29.69
C LEU A 82 5.39 0.15 -28.46
N SER A 83 6.66 0.28 -28.04
CA SER A 83 7.03 1.24 -27.00
C SER A 83 6.59 2.65 -27.37
N GLY A 84 5.85 3.31 -26.48
CA GLY A 84 5.28 4.64 -26.66
C GLY A 84 3.87 4.68 -27.27
N ASP A 85 3.39 3.57 -27.87
CA ASP A 85 2.03 3.47 -28.39
C ASP A 85 1.02 3.28 -27.24
N ALA A 86 -0.25 3.56 -27.54
CA ALA A 86 -1.34 3.43 -26.57
C ALA A 86 -2.54 2.72 -27.19
N VAL A 87 -3.36 2.10 -26.33
CA VAL A 87 -4.63 1.45 -26.68
C VAL A 87 -5.70 1.86 -25.67
N GLU A 88 -6.92 2.11 -26.14
CA GLU A 88 -8.09 2.32 -25.29
C GLU A 88 -8.79 0.97 -25.04
N ILE A 89 -9.07 0.68 -23.77
CA ILE A 89 -9.68 -0.56 -23.32
C ILE A 89 -10.96 -0.21 -22.56
N ASP A 90 -12.11 -0.67 -23.04
CA ASP A 90 -13.37 -0.56 -22.31
C ASP A 90 -13.74 -1.94 -21.73
N LEU A 91 -14.03 -1.98 -20.44
CA LEU A 91 -14.45 -3.18 -19.72
C LEU A 91 -15.80 -2.92 -19.05
N GLN A 92 -16.75 -3.83 -19.25
CA GLN A 92 -17.95 -3.91 -18.42
C GLN A 92 -17.76 -5.04 -17.42
N PHE A 93 -18.02 -4.78 -16.15
CA PHE A 93 -17.73 -5.75 -15.09
C PHE A 93 -18.73 -5.68 -13.93
N THR A 94 -18.84 -6.80 -13.24
CA THR A 94 -19.60 -6.96 -11.99
C THR A 94 -18.71 -7.58 -10.92
N VAL A 95 -18.85 -7.10 -9.70
CA VAL A 95 -18.12 -7.58 -8.52
C VAL A 95 -19.14 -8.07 -7.49
N GLU A 96 -18.98 -9.29 -7.04
CA GLU A 96 -19.70 -9.84 -5.89
C GLU A 96 -18.82 -9.64 -4.66
N VAL A 97 -19.25 -8.76 -3.74
CA VAL A 97 -18.48 -8.44 -2.53
C VAL A 97 -18.88 -9.42 -1.43
N PRO A 98 -17.91 -10.18 -0.87
CA PRO A 98 -18.22 -11.16 0.16
C PRO A 98 -18.69 -10.47 1.44
N GLU A 99 -19.69 -11.05 2.09
CA GLU A 99 -20.18 -10.56 3.38
C GLU A 99 -19.36 -11.16 4.54
N ASN A 100 -18.98 -10.30 5.49
CA ASN A 100 -18.26 -10.66 6.73
C ASN A 100 -17.01 -11.53 6.46
N SER A 101 -16.22 -11.19 5.44
CA SER A 101 -15.05 -11.97 5.05
C SER A 101 -13.79 -11.52 5.78
N ASP A 102 -13.10 -12.46 6.39
CA ASP A 102 -11.75 -12.27 6.95
C ASP A 102 -10.64 -12.50 5.88
N GLY A 103 -11.05 -12.81 4.65
CA GLY A 103 -10.12 -13.10 3.54
C GLY A 103 -9.20 -11.92 3.24
N THR A 104 -7.92 -12.15 3.09
CA THR A 104 -6.89 -11.12 2.86
C THR A 104 -7.07 -9.92 3.78
N PHE A 105 -7.06 -10.15 5.09
CA PHE A 105 -7.24 -9.13 6.13
C PHE A 105 -8.62 -8.42 6.14
N GLY A 106 -9.61 -8.87 5.36
CA GLY A 106 -10.90 -8.18 5.24
C GLY A 106 -10.89 -6.92 4.38
N ILE A 107 -9.82 -6.70 3.58
CA ILE A 107 -9.69 -5.51 2.71
C ILE A 107 -10.67 -5.49 1.54
N PHE A 108 -11.35 -6.59 1.27
CA PHE A 108 -12.39 -6.72 0.28
C PHE A 108 -13.58 -7.46 0.91
N SER A 109 -14.49 -6.71 1.51
CA SER A 109 -15.60 -7.26 2.28
C SER A 109 -16.70 -6.22 2.51
N ARG A 110 -17.89 -6.68 2.83
CA ARG A 110 -18.95 -5.89 3.44
C ARG A 110 -19.30 -6.47 4.81
N ASP A 111 -19.12 -5.71 5.87
CA ASP A 111 -19.62 -6.09 7.18
C ASP A 111 -21.14 -5.85 7.24
N THR A 112 -21.90 -6.90 7.56
CA THR A 112 -23.37 -6.81 7.63
C THR A 112 -23.87 -6.41 9.01
N SER A 113 -22.99 -6.32 10.03
CA SER A 113 -23.37 -5.91 11.37
C SER A 113 -23.58 -4.41 11.51
N ASP A 114 -22.77 -3.61 10.79
CA ASP A 114 -22.85 -2.15 10.73
C ASP A 114 -23.07 -1.61 9.31
N GLY A 115 -22.85 -2.42 8.28
CA GLY A 115 -23.04 -2.04 6.88
C GLY A 115 -21.81 -1.52 6.19
N THR A 116 -20.65 -1.54 6.84
CA THR A 116 -19.37 -1.01 6.31
C THR A 116 -18.90 -1.79 5.09
N TRP A 117 -18.58 -1.09 4.02
CA TRP A 117 -17.91 -1.61 2.82
C TRP A 117 -16.43 -1.31 2.90
N VAL A 118 -15.59 -2.30 2.70
CA VAL A 118 -14.13 -2.17 2.59
C VAL A 118 -13.72 -2.71 1.24
N LEU A 119 -13.25 -1.85 0.36
CA LEU A 119 -13.05 -2.16 -1.05
C LEU A 119 -11.66 -1.74 -1.51
N ALA A 120 -10.72 -2.67 -1.42
CA ALA A 120 -9.43 -2.61 -2.09
C ALA A 120 -9.40 -3.64 -3.23
N ASP A 121 -8.63 -3.38 -4.29
CA ASP A 121 -8.45 -4.28 -5.45
C ASP A 121 -9.73 -4.71 -6.16
N TRP A 122 -10.81 -3.99 -6.00
CA TRP A 122 -12.18 -4.34 -6.37
C TRP A 122 -12.53 -4.20 -7.85
N TYR A 123 -11.63 -3.72 -8.70
CA TYR A 123 -11.84 -3.51 -10.14
C TYR A 123 -10.70 -4.15 -10.94
N PRO A 124 -10.83 -4.32 -12.28
CA PRO A 124 -9.74 -4.85 -13.10
C PRO A 124 -8.52 -3.93 -13.09
N ILE A 125 -7.40 -4.37 -12.52
CA ILE A 125 -6.14 -3.61 -12.41
C ILE A 125 -5.16 -4.10 -13.45
N VAL A 126 -4.56 -3.21 -14.24
CA VAL A 126 -3.47 -3.58 -15.18
C VAL A 126 -2.34 -4.22 -14.39
N ALA A 127 -1.92 -5.40 -14.80
CA ALA A 127 -0.85 -6.12 -14.13
C ALA A 127 0.48 -5.36 -14.21
N GLY A 128 1.32 -5.50 -13.19
CA GLY A 128 2.69 -5.01 -13.26
C GLY A 128 3.47 -5.69 -14.40
N TYR A 129 4.36 -4.94 -15.04
CA TYR A 129 5.21 -5.45 -16.13
C TYR A 129 6.68 -5.22 -15.80
N GLU A 130 7.48 -6.25 -15.96
CA GLU A 130 8.94 -6.16 -15.80
C GLU A 130 9.65 -6.42 -17.13
N ALA A 131 10.43 -5.46 -17.60
CA ALA A 131 11.15 -5.55 -18.87
C ALA A 131 12.04 -6.81 -18.92
N GLY A 132 11.89 -7.61 -19.95
CA GLY A 132 12.63 -8.86 -20.14
C GLY A 132 12.06 -10.06 -19.37
N THR A 133 11.16 -9.85 -18.38
CA THR A 133 10.44 -10.91 -17.66
C THR A 133 8.99 -11.04 -18.17
N GLY A 134 8.32 -9.91 -18.41
CA GLY A 134 6.94 -9.85 -18.88
C GLY A 134 5.96 -9.44 -17.77
N TRP A 135 4.68 -9.73 -18.02
CA TRP A 135 3.58 -9.49 -17.08
C TRP A 135 3.74 -10.32 -15.80
N ARG A 136 3.47 -9.70 -14.65
CA ARG A 136 3.48 -10.38 -13.35
C ARG A 136 2.13 -11.06 -13.14
N LEU A 137 2.17 -12.39 -13.11
CA LEU A 137 1.00 -13.26 -13.06
C LEU A 137 0.95 -14.09 -11.77
N ASP A 138 1.66 -13.66 -10.74
CA ASP A 138 1.76 -14.39 -9.47
C ASP A 138 0.36 -14.59 -8.86
N ALA A 139 0.07 -15.80 -8.40
CA ALA A 139 -1.17 -16.07 -7.69
C ALA A 139 -1.21 -15.26 -6.39
N PRO A 140 -2.36 -14.69 -6.01
CA PRO A 140 -2.51 -14.02 -4.71
C PRO A 140 -2.15 -14.98 -3.57
N ILE A 141 -1.41 -14.46 -2.58
CA ILE A 141 -0.94 -15.25 -1.43
C ILE A 141 -1.68 -14.80 -0.18
N SER A 142 -2.20 -15.75 0.59
CA SER A 142 -2.91 -15.48 1.85
C SER A 142 -2.04 -14.77 2.89
N GLY A 143 -2.63 -13.78 3.56
CA GLY A 143 -1.97 -13.08 4.67
C GLY A 143 -0.82 -12.16 4.21
N VAL A 144 -0.85 -11.76 2.95
CA VAL A 144 0.08 -10.79 2.36
C VAL A 144 -0.73 -9.88 1.45
N ASP A 145 -0.63 -8.59 1.66
CA ASP A 145 -1.02 -7.61 0.66
C ASP A 145 0.18 -7.38 -0.27
N ALA A 146 0.14 -8.02 -1.41
CA ALA A 146 1.22 -8.02 -2.38
C ALA A 146 0.73 -7.46 -3.73
N THR A 147 -0.11 -6.44 -3.70
CA THR A 147 -0.55 -5.74 -4.89
C THR A 147 0.63 -5.03 -5.53
N PHE A 148 0.81 -5.27 -6.81
CA PHE A 148 1.89 -4.71 -7.61
C PHE A 148 1.31 -4.09 -8.87
N SER A 149 1.27 -2.76 -8.92
CA SER A 149 0.71 -1.99 -10.02
C SER A 149 1.51 -0.72 -10.30
N ASP A 150 1.50 -0.30 -11.55
CA ASP A 150 2.02 1.00 -11.94
C ASP A 150 1.07 2.11 -11.50
N ALA A 151 1.64 3.28 -11.18
CA ALA A 151 0.82 4.45 -10.84
C ALA A 151 0.04 4.95 -12.07
N ALA A 152 -1.23 5.30 -11.86
CA ALA A 152 -2.14 5.78 -12.89
C ALA A 152 -2.93 7.00 -12.44
N LEU A 153 -3.55 7.69 -13.39
CA LEU A 153 -4.53 8.75 -13.11
C LEU A 153 -5.92 8.10 -13.00
N TYR A 154 -6.65 8.45 -11.96
CA TYR A 154 -8.00 7.94 -11.71
C TYR A 154 -9.04 9.04 -11.80
N ASP A 155 -10.15 8.72 -12.47
CA ASP A 155 -11.37 9.51 -12.58
C ASP A 155 -12.53 8.53 -12.28
N VAL A 156 -12.95 8.48 -11.03
CA VAL A 156 -13.87 7.47 -10.55
C VAL A 156 -15.19 8.11 -10.11
N THR A 157 -16.27 7.61 -10.65
CA THR A 157 -17.62 7.97 -10.25
C THR A 157 -18.25 6.79 -9.52
N VAL A 158 -18.74 7.03 -8.31
CA VAL A 158 -19.41 6.05 -7.48
C VAL A 158 -20.83 6.51 -7.22
N THR A 159 -21.81 5.72 -7.65
CA THR A 159 -23.22 5.88 -7.27
C THR A 159 -23.52 4.93 -6.12
N ALA A 160 -24.03 5.43 -5.03
CA ALA A 160 -24.31 4.65 -3.81
C ALA A 160 -25.56 5.18 -3.09
N PRO A 161 -26.16 4.44 -2.16
CA PRO A 161 -27.24 4.92 -1.30
C PRO A 161 -26.88 6.26 -0.62
N ALA A 162 -27.82 7.18 -0.59
CA ALA A 162 -27.61 8.58 -0.14
C ALA A 162 -27.12 8.69 1.31
N GLY A 163 -27.40 7.68 2.17
CA GLY A 163 -26.97 7.63 3.57
C GLY A 163 -25.48 7.33 3.77
N LEU A 164 -24.81 6.76 2.77
CA LEU A 164 -23.41 6.34 2.92
C LEU A 164 -22.42 7.50 2.80
N THR A 165 -21.51 7.59 3.74
CA THR A 165 -20.27 8.35 3.63
C THR A 165 -19.27 7.51 2.85
N ILE A 166 -18.74 8.02 1.74
CA ILE A 166 -17.70 7.35 0.96
C ILE A 166 -16.37 8.04 1.23
N VAL A 167 -15.39 7.28 1.69
CA VAL A 167 -14.00 7.71 1.88
C VAL A 167 -13.16 6.95 0.86
N ALA A 168 -12.43 7.65 0.01
CA ALA A 168 -11.75 7.02 -1.13
C ALA A 168 -10.41 7.65 -1.45
N THR A 169 -9.59 6.93 -2.20
CA THR A 169 -8.39 7.47 -2.85
C THR A 169 -8.74 8.70 -3.70
N GLY A 170 -8.00 9.79 -3.54
CA GLY A 170 -8.18 11.03 -4.32
C GLY A 170 -9.11 12.03 -3.65
N THR A 171 -9.55 13.01 -4.42
CA THR A 171 -10.35 14.14 -3.94
C THR A 171 -11.74 14.11 -4.57
N GLU A 172 -12.79 14.25 -3.75
CA GLU A 172 -14.17 14.44 -4.25
C GLU A 172 -14.30 15.79 -4.94
N VAL A 173 -14.62 15.77 -6.25
CA VAL A 173 -14.74 16.97 -7.08
C VAL A 173 -16.18 17.32 -7.41
N SER A 174 -17.11 16.40 -7.28
CA SER A 174 -18.55 16.67 -7.40
C SER A 174 -19.37 15.63 -6.65
N SER A 175 -20.55 16.07 -6.17
CA SER A 175 -21.58 15.25 -5.55
C SER A 175 -22.94 15.67 -6.09
N GLU A 176 -23.69 14.73 -6.63
CA GLU A 176 -25.03 14.93 -7.19
C GLU A 176 -26.03 14.03 -6.44
N ASP A 177 -27.01 14.65 -5.81
CA ASP A 177 -28.09 13.96 -5.07
C ASP A 177 -29.24 13.64 -6.03
N ASP A 178 -29.63 12.36 -6.12
CA ASP A 178 -30.79 11.90 -6.90
C ASP A 178 -31.80 11.16 -5.98
N GLY A 179 -32.06 11.72 -4.83
CA GLY A 179 -33.06 11.25 -3.86
C GLY A 179 -32.56 10.11 -2.99
N ASP A 180 -32.78 8.85 -3.38
CA ASP A 180 -32.35 7.70 -2.59
C ASP A 180 -30.86 7.34 -2.83
N GLU A 181 -30.22 7.98 -3.80
CA GLU A 181 -28.83 7.76 -4.17
C GLU A 181 -28.06 9.06 -4.30
N VAL A 182 -26.73 8.96 -4.12
CA VAL A 182 -25.78 10.04 -4.39
C VAL A 182 -24.72 9.55 -5.35
N ARG A 183 -24.45 10.35 -6.37
CA ARG A 183 -23.39 10.12 -7.33
C ARG A 183 -22.21 11.03 -7.02
N ARG A 184 -21.08 10.45 -6.58
CA ARG A 184 -19.86 11.18 -6.21
C ARG A 184 -18.74 10.89 -7.21
N ARG A 185 -17.99 11.91 -7.60
CA ARG A 185 -16.85 11.78 -8.50
C ARG A 185 -15.57 12.17 -7.79
N TYR A 186 -14.59 11.29 -7.90
CA TYR A 186 -13.26 11.42 -7.32
C TYR A 186 -12.21 11.54 -8.42
N LEU A 187 -11.23 12.42 -8.23
CA LEU A 187 -10.04 12.50 -9.07
C LEU A 187 -8.81 12.21 -8.23
N SER A 188 -7.96 11.35 -8.74
CA SER A 188 -6.66 11.07 -8.13
C SER A 188 -5.59 10.90 -9.19
N GLY A 189 -4.39 11.09 -8.79
CA GLY A 189 -3.26 10.69 -9.59
C GLY A 189 -2.01 11.50 -9.37
N PRO A 190 -0.88 10.90 -9.71
CA PRO A 190 -0.73 9.46 -9.96
C PRO A 190 -0.94 8.66 -8.68
N ALA A 191 -1.71 7.59 -8.74
CA ALA A 191 -1.97 6.67 -7.63
C ALA A 191 -1.80 5.22 -8.12
N ARG A 192 -1.41 4.30 -7.24
CA ARG A 192 -1.17 2.92 -7.66
C ARG A 192 -2.46 2.14 -7.77
N GLU A 193 -3.40 2.48 -6.92
CA GLU A 193 -4.71 1.85 -6.84
C GLU A 193 -5.77 2.89 -6.43
N PHE A 194 -7.03 2.49 -6.51
CA PHE A 194 -8.16 3.25 -6.02
C PHE A 194 -8.93 2.40 -5.00
N ALA A 195 -8.70 2.66 -3.73
CA ALA A 195 -9.41 2.04 -2.62
C ALA A 195 -10.54 2.94 -2.13
N LEU A 196 -11.58 2.34 -1.57
CA LEU A 196 -12.67 3.06 -0.91
C LEU A 196 -13.25 2.29 0.27
N VAL A 197 -13.80 3.04 1.22
CA VAL A 197 -14.62 2.55 2.32
C VAL A 197 -15.94 3.31 2.28
N ALA A 198 -17.06 2.63 2.58
CA ALA A 198 -18.35 3.30 2.69
C ALA A 198 -19.08 2.83 3.94
N ASP A 199 -19.62 3.79 4.69
CA ASP A 199 -20.32 3.57 5.96
C ASP A 199 -21.35 4.67 6.20
N ASP A 200 -22.36 4.44 7.04
CA ASP A 200 -23.48 5.37 7.19
C ASP A 200 -23.40 6.24 8.46
N ASP A 201 -22.46 5.98 9.39
CA ASP A 201 -22.48 6.67 10.69
C ASP A 201 -21.10 7.15 11.19
N TYR A 202 -20.07 7.17 10.34
CA TYR A 202 -18.74 7.65 10.72
C TYR A 202 -18.74 9.02 11.39
N VAL A 203 -18.00 9.12 12.48
CA VAL A 203 -17.56 10.39 13.06
C VAL A 203 -16.17 10.74 12.52
N VAL A 204 -15.92 12.02 12.27
CA VAL A 204 -14.68 12.48 11.61
C VAL A 204 -13.94 13.52 12.43
N ALA A 205 -12.62 13.32 12.58
CA ALA A 205 -11.69 14.33 13.04
C ALA A 205 -10.92 14.89 11.85
N THR A 206 -10.77 16.22 11.74
CA THR A 206 -10.13 16.87 10.58
C THR A 206 -9.00 17.80 11.03
N GLY A 207 -7.92 17.81 10.26
CA GLY A 207 -6.77 18.69 10.42
C GLY A 207 -6.06 18.96 9.10
N GLU A 208 -4.97 19.71 9.12
CA GLU A 208 -4.25 20.15 7.92
C GLU A 208 -2.73 20.10 8.12
N VAL A 209 -2.00 19.76 7.04
CA VAL A 209 -0.54 19.94 6.94
C VAL A 209 -0.26 20.65 5.61
N GLY A 210 0.15 21.91 5.67
CA GLY A 210 0.36 22.71 4.46
C GLY A 210 -0.94 22.88 3.68
N ALA A 211 -1.02 22.32 2.48
CA ALA A 211 -2.23 22.32 1.64
C ALA A 211 -3.02 20.99 1.73
N THR A 212 -2.51 20.01 2.46
CA THR A 212 -3.15 18.70 2.58
C THR A 212 -4.16 18.69 3.73
N THR A 213 -5.39 18.31 3.45
CA THR A 213 -6.42 18.02 4.45
C THR A 213 -6.25 16.56 4.91
N ILE A 214 -6.23 16.36 6.25
CA ILE A 214 -6.15 15.03 6.84
C ILE A 214 -7.43 14.78 7.60
N ARG A 215 -8.05 13.62 7.37
CA ARG A 215 -9.26 13.20 8.09
C ARG A 215 -9.03 11.83 8.73
N SER A 216 -9.58 11.66 9.92
CA SER A 216 -9.60 10.36 10.61
C SER A 216 -11.05 10.03 10.94
N TYR A 217 -11.52 8.94 10.37
CA TYR A 217 -12.88 8.43 10.50
C TYR A 217 -12.90 7.28 11.52
N ALA A 218 -13.88 7.27 12.37
CA ALA A 218 -14.13 6.17 13.31
C ALA A 218 -15.63 5.92 13.46
N ASN A 219 -15.99 4.73 13.86
CA ASN A 219 -17.35 4.42 14.26
C ASN A 219 -17.74 5.21 15.52
N PRO A 220 -19.03 5.46 15.78
CA PRO A 220 -19.50 6.18 16.95
C PRO A 220 -18.96 5.60 18.26
N GLY A 221 -18.32 6.46 19.07
CA GLY A 221 -17.59 6.07 20.28
C GLY A 221 -16.08 6.04 20.12
N GLY A 222 -15.56 6.05 18.87
CA GLY A 222 -14.14 6.09 18.53
C GLY A 222 -13.54 7.51 18.41
N GLU A 223 -14.29 8.58 18.72
CA GLU A 223 -13.88 9.98 18.50
C GLU A 223 -12.51 10.33 19.10
N ALA A 224 -12.23 9.82 20.29
CA ALA A 224 -10.96 10.08 20.96
C ALA A 224 -9.78 9.39 20.27
N GLY A 225 -10.00 8.17 19.75
CA GLY A 225 -9.02 7.43 18.97
C GLY A 225 -8.78 8.10 17.62
N ALA A 226 -9.84 8.51 16.92
CA ALA A 226 -9.74 9.26 15.67
C ALA A 226 -8.93 10.55 15.83
N GLN A 227 -9.19 11.30 16.91
CA GLN A 227 -8.43 12.51 17.22
C GLN A 227 -6.95 12.22 17.53
N ALA A 228 -6.67 11.11 18.21
CA ALA A 228 -5.30 10.69 18.50
C ALA A 228 -4.57 10.24 17.22
N ALA A 229 -5.23 9.45 16.35
CA ALA A 229 -4.68 9.03 15.07
C ALA A 229 -4.38 10.23 14.17
N LEU A 230 -5.32 11.18 14.06
CA LEU A 230 -5.15 12.43 13.33
C LEU A 230 -3.90 13.21 13.79
N ALA A 231 -3.72 13.35 15.10
CA ALA A 231 -2.57 14.09 15.64
C ALA A 231 -1.23 13.44 15.26
N ILE A 232 -1.16 12.11 15.31
CA ILE A 232 0.03 11.35 14.89
C ILE A 232 0.26 11.47 13.38
N ALA A 233 -0.79 11.32 12.56
CA ALA A 233 -0.68 11.43 11.11
C ALA A 233 -0.17 12.82 10.68
N ILE A 234 -0.67 13.90 11.29
CA ILE A 234 -0.18 15.27 11.07
C ILE A 234 1.33 15.37 11.37
N ALA A 235 1.76 14.84 12.52
CA ALA A 235 3.16 14.86 12.93
C ALA A 235 4.03 13.99 11.96
N ALA A 236 3.56 12.81 11.58
CA ALA A 236 4.27 11.90 10.69
C ALA A 236 4.41 12.47 9.27
N ILE A 237 3.33 12.97 8.66
CA ILE A 237 3.37 13.63 7.35
C ILE A 237 4.32 14.83 7.38
N THR A 238 4.28 15.64 8.45
CA THR A 238 5.18 16.78 8.62
C THR A 238 6.64 16.36 8.67
N ALA A 239 6.97 15.32 9.44
CA ALA A 239 8.32 14.81 9.57
C ALA A 239 8.82 14.18 8.25
N TYR A 240 8.04 13.32 7.63
CA TYR A 240 8.41 12.66 6.38
C TYR A 240 8.55 13.64 5.22
N ALA A 241 7.63 14.61 5.11
CA ALA A 241 7.72 15.66 4.09
C ALA A 241 8.99 16.50 4.23
N ALA A 242 9.44 16.79 5.44
CA ALA A 242 10.67 17.53 5.69
C ALA A 242 11.94 16.77 5.21
N HIS A 243 11.92 15.43 5.31
CA HIS A 243 13.09 14.60 5.02
C HIS A 243 13.05 13.96 3.63
N PHE A 244 11.89 13.46 3.17
CA PHE A 244 11.77 12.62 1.97
C PHE A 244 11.14 13.33 0.77
N GLY A 245 10.59 14.53 0.93
CA GLY A 245 9.88 15.27 -0.12
C GLY A 245 8.43 15.50 0.26
N ALA A 246 7.79 16.50 -0.36
CA ALA A 246 6.40 16.84 -0.05
C ALA A 246 5.45 15.66 -0.29
N TYR A 247 4.45 15.50 0.59
CA TYR A 247 3.32 14.61 0.32
C TYR A 247 2.57 15.12 -0.92
N PRO A 248 2.31 14.27 -1.92
CA PRO A 248 1.91 14.76 -3.24
C PRO A 248 0.41 15.00 -3.42
N TYR A 249 -0.44 14.62 -2.45
CA TYR A 249 -1.89 14.67 -2.58
C TYR A 249 -2.52 15.76 -1.71
N GLU A 250 -3.73 16.20 -2.10
CA GLU A 250 -4.49 17.23 -1.37
C GLU A 250 -5.22 16.68 -0.14
N GLU A 251 -5.47 15.37 -0.09
CA GLU A 251 -6.17 14.70 1.01
C GLU A 251 -5.40 13.46 1.49
N PHE A 252 -5.60 13.12 2.76
CA PHE A 252 -5.12 11.87 3.37
C PHE A 252 -6.12 11.40 4.42
N GLU A 253 -6.53 10.12 4.31
CA GLU A 253 -7.61 9.56 5.07
C GLU A 253 -7.14 8.39 5.95
N LEU A 254 -7.56 8.38 7.22
CA LEU A 254 -7.43 7.25 8.14
C LEU A 254 -8.84 6.76 8.43
N VAL A 255 -9.13 5.50 8.19
CA VAL A 255 -10.50 4.99 8.23
C VAL A 255 -10.60 3.76 9.11
N ASP A 256 -11.49 3.80 10.09
CA ASP A 256 -11.92 2.64 10.87
C ASP A 256 -12.57 1.61 9.95
N THR A 257 -12.10 0.38 10.02
CA THR A 257 -12.59 -0.72 9.19
C THR A 257 -12.54 -2.03 9.96
N PRO A 258 -13.41 -3.00 9.64
CA PRO A 258 -13.43 -4.34 10.27
C PRO A 258 -12.30 -5.24 9.73
N LEU A 259 -11.05 -4.79 9.79
CA LEU A 259 -9.91 -5.62 9.35
C LEU A 259 -9.76 -6.87 10.23
N ALA A 260 -9.33 -7.97 9.62
CA ALA A 260 -9.08 -9.24 10.27
C ALA A 260 -7.59 -9.62 10.20
N GLY A 261 -6.92 -9.68 11.36
CA GLY A 261 -5.52 -10.14 11.43
C GLY A 261 -4.45 -9.12 11.09
N ALA A 262 -4.81 -7.94 10.59
CA ALA A 262 -3.96 -6.78 10.43
C ALA A 262 -4.39 -5.66 11.37
N LEU A 263 -3.48 -4.75 11.75
CA LEU A 263 -3.80 -3.54 12.52
C LEU A 263 -4.06 -2.34 11.59
N GLY A 264 -3.38 -2.29 10.47
CA GLY A 264 -3.52 -1.29 9.43
C GLY A 264 -3.08 -1.85 8.09
N VAL A 265 -3.59 -1.27 7.01
CA VAL A 265 -3.16 -1.50 5.62
C VAL A 265 -3.24 -0.16 4.89
N SER A 266 -2.18 0.19 4.17
CA SER A 266 -2.05 1.50 3.53
C SER A 266 -2.22 1.42 2.02
N TRP A 267 -3.06 2.29 1.50
CA TRP A 267 -3.28 2.53 0.08
C TRP A 267 -2.90 3.96 -0.27
N THR A 268 -2.85 4.29 -1.55
CA THR A 268 -2.56 5.67 -1.96
C THR A 268 -3.61 6.64 -1.41
N GLY A 269 -3.19 7.51 -0.48
CA GLY A 269 -4.05 8.55 0.11
C GLY A 269 -5.02 8.08 1.18
N ILE A 270 -5.10 6.78 1.47
CA ILE A 270 -6.04 6.23 2.44
C ILE A 270 -5.41 5.05 3.21
N VAL A 271 -5.70 4.97 4.50
CA VAL A 271 -5.26 3.88 5.39
C VAL A 271 -6.47 3.25 6.04
N PHE A 272 -6.59 1.94 5.92
CA PHE A 272 -7.57 1.15 6.66
C PHE A 272 -7.00 0.78 8.02
N LEU A 273 -7.74 1.02 9.08
CA LEU A 273 -7.34 0.74 10.46
C LEU A 273 -8.32 -0.24 11.10
N ASN A 274 -7.80 -1.22 11.81
CA ASN A 274 -8.63 -2.17 12.55
C ASN A 274 -9.29 -1.50 13.76
N GLY A 275 -10.56 -1.15 13.64
CA GLY A 275 -11.32 -0.44 14.66
C GLY A 275 -11.44 -1.19 15.98
N ASP A 276 -11.72 -2.47 15.94
CA ASP A 276 -11.87 -3.34 17.11
C ASP A 276 -10.60 -3.31 18.00
N LEU A 277 -9.44 -3.38 17.38
CA LEU A 277 -8.16 -3.42 18.09
C LEU A 277 -7.65 -2.03 18.47
N ILE A 278 -8.03 -1.00 17.73
CA ILE A 278 -7.50 0.36 17.88
C ILE A 278 -8.40 1.21 18.77
N TYR A 279 -9.70 1.20 18.51
CA TYR A 279 -10.66 2.08 19.18
C TYR A 279 -11.40 1.38 20.32
N ASP A 280 -11.89 0.15 20.14
CA ASP A 280 -12.63 -0.60 21.15
C ASP A 280 -11.72 -1.16 22.24
N ALA A 281 -10.55 -1.69 21.87
CA ALA A 281 -9.51 -2.11 22.82
C ALA A 281 -8.51 -0.98 23.14
N PRO A 282 -8.87 0.26 23.33
CA PRO A 282 -8.23 1.56 23.13
C PRO A 282 -6.70 1.51 23.18
N LEU A 283 -6.09 1.09 22.07
CA LEU A 283 -4.64 0.95 21.94
C LEU A 283 -3.93 2.30 22.23
N TYR A 284 -4.55 3.41 21.80
CA TYR A 284 -4.03 4.76 22.06
C TYR A 284 -3.93 5.12 23.57
N VAL A 285 -4.63 4.38 24.45
CA VAL A 285 -4.55 4.51 25.91
C VAL A 285 -3.67 3.44 26.53
N ASN A 286 -3.82 2.18 26.08
CA ASN A 286 -3.20 1.03 26.75
C ASN A 286 -1.74 0.81 26.32
N ASP A 287 -1.40 1.13 25.07
CA ASP A 287 -0.02 1.11 24.53
C ASP A 287 0.13 2.24 23.50
N PRO A 288 0.23 3.50 23.95
CA PRO A 288 0.30 4.66 23.06
C PRO A 288 1.50 4.62 22.12
N GLY A 289 2.63 4.03 22.54
CA GLY A 289 3.80 3.87 21.68
C GLY A 289 3.55 2.89 20.54
N ARG A 290 2.76 1.82 20.76
CA ARG A 290 2.36 0.90 19.69
C ARG A 290 1.34 1.55 18.75
N PHE A 291 0.42 2.32 19.28
CA PHE A 291 -0.53 3.08 18.47
C PHE A 291 0.17 4.10 17.58
N GLU A 292 1.13 4.85 18.15
CA GLU A 292 1.95 5.79 17.40
C GLU A 292 2.80 5.09 16.32
N TYR A 293 3.42 3.97 16.67
CA TYR A 293 4.16 3.14 15.71
C TYR A 293 3.27 2.75 14.53
N LEU A 294 2.07 2.23 14.78
CA LEU A 294 1.14 1.81 13.74
C LEU A 294 0.82 2.97 12.80
N ILE A 295 0.30 4.08 13.34
CA ILE A 295 -0.12 5.21 12.50
C ILE A 295 1.06 5.80 11.71
N ALA A 296 2.22 6.00 12.36
CA ALA A 296 3.39 6.55 11.67
C ALA A 296 3.97 5.59 10.62
N HIS A 297 3.87 4.27 10.83
CA HIS A 297 4.22 3.26 9.85
C HIS A 297 3.31 3.35 8.63
N GLU A 298 1.99 3.31 8.80
CA GLU A 298 1.05 3.39 7.68
C GLU A 298 1.18 4.71 6.90
N VAL A 299 1.42 5.82 7.58
CA VAL A 299 1.74 7.10 6.91
C VAL A 299 3.04 7.00 6.12
N GLY A 300 4.03 6.27 6.59
CA GLY A 300 5.31 6.06 5.91
C GLY A 300 5.18 5.38 4.55
N HIS A 301 4.18 4.50 4.40
CA HIS A 301 3.86 3.86 3.12
C HIS A 301 3.43 4.84 2.04
N GLN A 302 3.01 6.05 2.37
CA GLN A 302 2.71 7.08 1.36
C GLN A 302 3.95 7.48 0.54
N TRP A 303 5.15 7.33 1.12
CA TRP A 303 6.44 7.46 0.41
C TRP A 303 6.95 6.11 -0.10
N TRP A 304 7.01 5.08 0.76
CA TRP A 304 7.60 3.78 0.49
C TRP A 304 6.53 2.72 0.22
N GLY A 305 6.13 2.59 -1.02
CA GLY A 305 4.99 1.81 -1.52
C GLY A 305 4.10 2.67 -2.43
N GLY A 306 3.59 3.80 -1.93
CA GLY A 306 2.74 4.72 -2.67
C GLY A 306 3.53 5.56 -3.69
N THR A 307 4.31 6.55 -3.23
CA THR A 307 5.09 7.42 -4.13
C THR A 307 6.18 6.63 -4.85
N VAL A 308 7.02 5.91 -4.15
CA VAL A 308 8.00 5.00 -4.75
C VAL A 308 7.51 3.58 -4.58
N GLY A 309 7.07 2.96 -5.68
CA GLY A 309 6.63 1.58 -5.67
C GLY A 309 7.77 0.58 -5.74
N ALA A 310 7.49 -0.64 -5.33
CA ALA A 310 8.37 -1.78 -5.48
C ALA A 310 7.56 -3.03 -5.81
N ASN A 311 8.20 -4.03 -6.40
CA ASN A 311 7.60 -5.35 -6.50
C ASN A 311 7.62 -6.01 -5.10
N SER A 312 6.53 -5.85 -4.34
CA SER A 312 6.40 -6.35 -2.98
C SER A 312 6.38 -7.88 -2.89
N ASN A 313 6.01 -8.60 -3.96
CA ASN A 313 6.12 -10.06 -4.02
C ASN A 313 7.57 -10.55 -3.94
N ASP A 314 8.50 -9.81 -4.53
CA ASP A 314 9.90 -10.21 -4.60
C ASP A 314 10.77 -9.47 -3.57
N HIS A 315 10.40 -8.23 -3.22
CA HIS A 315 11.24 -7.30 -2.44
C HIS A 315 10.45 -6.55 -1.35
N THR A 316 9.66 -7.25 -0.55
CA THR A 316 8.80 -6.69 0.51
C THR A 316 9.52 -5.69 1.43
N TYR A 317 10.80 -5.90 1.71
CA TYR A 317 11.57 -5.02 2.59
C TYR A 317 11.79 -3.60 2.04
N LEU A 318 11.64 -3.39 0.72
CA LEU A 318 11.72 -2.04 0.13
C LEU A 318 10.52 -1.16 0.50
N THR A 319 9.40 -1.78 0.88
CA THR A 319 8.24 -1.11 1.43
C THR A 319 8.27 -1.19 2.95
N GLU A 320 8.17 -2.36 3.55
CA GLU A 320 8.01 -2.57 4.99
C GLU A 320 9.26 -2.20 5.80
N GLY A 321 10.40 -2.70 5.39
CA GLY A 321 11.67 -2.43 6.08
C GLY A 321 12.07 -0.97 6.00
N LEU A 322 11.88 -0.35 4.83
CA LEU A 322 12.19 1.06 4.64
C LEU A 322 11.23 1.98 5.40
N THR A 323 9.94 1.62 5.46
CA THR A 323 8.93 2.33 6.25
C THR A 323 9.26 2.26 7.75
N ASN A 324 9.69 1.10 8.25
CA ASN A 324 10.14 0.97 9.63
C ASN A 324 11.44 1.74 9.94
N ALA A 325 12.35 1.84 8.97
CA ALA A 325 13.52 2.71 9.12
C ALA A 325 13.14 4.20 9.10
N ALA A 326 12.12 4.58 8.32
CA ALA A 326 11.57 5.94 8.29
C ALA A 326 10.87 6.31 9.61
N PHE A 327 10.22 5.35 10.27
CA PHE A 327 9.63 5.55 11.60
C PHE A 327 10.65 6.08 12.62
N VAL A 328 11.90 5.62 12.57
CA VAL A 328 12.97 6.16 13.44
C VAL A 328 13.23 7.64 13.16
N THR A 329 13.21 8.05 11.88
CA THR A 329 13.36 9.46 11.48
C THR A 329 12.18 10.32 11.98
N TYR A 330 10.97 9.79 11.90
CA TYR A 330 9.79 10.42 12.50
C TYR A 330 9.97 10.63 14.00
N LEU A 331 10.31 9.59 14.76
CA LEU A 331 10.47 9.67 16.21
C LEU A 331 11.55 10.68 16.62
N GLU A 332 12.68 10.72 15.92
CA GLU A 332 13.74 11.70 16.17
C GLU A 332 13.25 13.14 16.00
N THR A 333 12.42 13.35 14.98
CA THR A 333 11.84 14.67 14.67
C THR A 333 10.78 15.07 15.68
N ALA A 334 9.89 14.14 16.05
CA ALA A 334 8.76 14.40 16.94
C ALA A 334 9.14 14.42 18.43
N HIS A 335 10.01 13.51 18.87
CA HIS A 335 10.30 13.25 20.29
C HIS A 335 11.78 13.36 20.66
N GLY A 336 12.66 13.48 19.67
CA GLY A 336 14.11 13.53 19.87
C GLY A 336 14.77 12.14 19.96
N PRO A 337 16.12 12.11 19.94
CA PRO A 337 16.88 10.87 19.72
C PRO A 337 16.77 9.83 20.84
N GLU A 338 16.51 10.25 22.09
CA GLU A 338 16.41 9.31 23.21
C GLU A 338 15.14 8.46 23.15
N VAL A 339 13.98 9.12 22.88
CA VAL A 339 12.70 8.42 22.70
C VAL A 339 12.75 7.57 21.44
N ALA A 340 13.31 8.11 20.35
CA ALA A 340 13.49 7.37 19.10
C ALA A 340 14.25 6.07 19.30
N ARG A 341 15.35 6.08 20.05
CA ARG A 341 16.14 4.89 20.36
C ARG A 341 15.36 3.88 21.20
N GLN A 342 14.59 4.34 22.16
CA GLN A 342 13.78 3.48 23.04
C GLN A 342 12.66 2.79 22.24
N GLU A 343 11.87 3.53 21.46
CA GLU A 343 10.75 2.98 20.71
C GLU A 343 11.24 2.12 19.52
N MET A 344 12.28 2.53 18.80
CA MET A 344 12.93 1.70 17.79
C MET A 344 13.35 0.35 18.40
N ARG A 345 13.97 0.37 19.60
CA ARG A 345 14.37 -0.86 20.25
C ARG A 345 13.17 -1.74 20.55
N ALA A 346 12.10 -1.19 21.14
CA ALA A 346 10.92 -1.94 21.55
C ALA A 346 10.12 -2.50 20.34
N ARG A 347 10.02 -1.74 19.24
CA ARG A 347 9.14 -2.07 18.11
C ARG A 347 9.83 -2.79 16.96
N VAL A 348 11.12 -2.55 16.74
CA VAL A 348 11.87 -3.06 15.58
C VAL A 348 12.98 -4.04 16.01
N VAL A 349 13.82 -3.61 16.96
CA VAL A 349 15.06 -4.35 17.29
C VAL A 349 14.79 -5.58 18.15
N ASP A 350 14.10 -5.43 19.28
CA ASP A 350 13.91 -6.53 20.25
C ASP A 350 13.07 -7.68 19.68
N PRO A 351 12.02 -7.47 18.85
CA PRO A 351 11.34 -8.56 18.14
C PRO A 351 12.29 -9.37 17.24
N TYR A 352 13.15 -8.69 16.46
CA TYR A 352 14.11 -9.37 15.61
C TYR A 352 15.20 -10.09 16.43
N LEU A 353 15.77 -9.45 17.46
CA LEU A 353 16.76 -10.10 18.35
C LEU A 353 16.19 -11.35 19.04
N SER A 354 14.94 -11.32 19.45
CA SER A 354 14.25 -12.47 20.04
C SER A 354 14.17 -13.62 19.03
N ALA A 355 13.75 -13.37 17.81
CA ALA A 355 13.69 -14.38 16.76
C ALA A 355 15.09 -14.87 16.37
N LEU A 356 16.04 -13.97 16.19
CA LEU A 356 17.43 -14.29 15.85
C LEU A 356 18.06 -15.26 16.86
N THR A 357 17.76 -15.09 18.15
CA THR A 357 18.31 -15.96 19.22
C THR A 357 17.56 -17.28 19.40
N THR A 358 16.28 -17.35 19.06
CA THR A 358 15.41 -18.51 19.31
C THR A 358 15.19 -19.39 18.09
N ILE A 359 15.15 -18.80 16.89
CA ILE A 359 14.84 -19.46 15.63
C ILE A 359 16.05 -19.42 14.69
N GLY A 360 16.78 -18.31 14.68
CA GLY A 360 17.91 -18.03 13.78
C GLY A 360 17.64 -16.82 12.88
N ASP A 361 18.58 -16.57 11.97
CA ASP A 361 18.51 -15.50 10.99
C ASP A 361 17.79 -15.95 9.71
N GLY A 362 17.33 -14.98 8.90
CA GLY A 362 16.73 -15.18 7.58
C GLY A 362 17.31 -14.24 6.53
N VAL A 363 17.20 -14.61 5.26
CA VAL A 363 17.49 -13.73 4.13
C VAL A 363 16.31 -12.77 3.95
N VAL A 364 16.59 -11.47 3.79
CA VAL A 364 15.57 -10.44 3.60
C VAL A 364 15.09 -10.41 2.15
N ASP A 365 16.03 -10.29 1.21
CA ASP A 365 15.75 -10.20 -0.22
C ASP A 365 15.45 -11.58 -0.82
N VAL A 366 14.23 -12.06 -0.60
CA VAL A 366 13.72 -13.35 -1.09
C VAL A 366 12.26 -13.20 -1.48
N PRO A 367 11.87 -13.63 -2.69
CA PRO A 367 10.47 -13.68 -3.09
C PRO A 367 9.59 -14.42 -2.07
N ILE A 368 8.41 -13.86 -1.80
CA ILE A 368 7.46 -14.44 -0.83
C ILE A 368 7.15 -15.90 -1.18
N SER A 369 7.00 -16.21 -2.47
CA SER A 369 6.72 -17.57 -2.97
C SER A 369 7.83 -18.59 -2.68
N GLN A 370 9.04 -18.15 -2.35
CA GLN A 370 10.18 -19.02 -2.09
C GLN A 370 10.45 -19.26 -0.59
N ILE A 371 9.63 -18.70 0.28
CA ILE A 371 9.80 -18.82 1.73
C ILE A 371 9.26 -20.18 2.17
N THR A 372 10.16 -21.06 2.61
CA THR A 372 9.84 -22.46 3.00
C THR A 372 10.06 -22.76 4.49
N GLY A 373 10.22 -21.75 5.31
CA GLY A 373 10.44 -21.87 6.76
C GLY A 373 11.41 -20.82 7.30
N GLY A 374 11.76 -20.93 8.56
CA GLY A 374 12.62 -19.96 9.24
C GLY A 374 11.84 -18.96 10.09
N PRO A 375 12.44 -17.81 10.44
CA PRO A 375 11.73 -16.75 11.17
C PRO A 375 10.53 -16.21 10.39
N PRO A 376 9.46 -15.77 11.08
CA PRO A 376 8.32 -15.14 10.43
C PRO A 376 8.73 -13.94 9.56
N ARG A 377 8.13 -13.80 8.39
CA ARG A 377 8.48 -12.70 7.46
C ARG A 377 8.30 -11.32 8.11
N GLY A 378 7.25 -11.10 8.87
CA GLY A 378 7.10 -9.86 9.61
C GLY A 378 8.29 -9.49 10.50
N VAL A 379 9.05 -10.46 11.00
CA VAL A 379 10.28 -10.20 11.77
C VAL A 379 11.49 -9.93 10.86
N ILE A 380 11.54 -10.59 9.70
CA ILE A 380 12.67 -10.44 8.77
C ILE A 380 12.50 -9.15 7.95
N ASP A 381 11.39 -8.95 7.30
CA ASP A 381 11.19 -7.79 6.43
C ASP A 381 11.08 -6.49 7.24
N TYR A 382 10.26 -6.50 8.28
CA TYR A 382 10.01 -5.34 9.15
C TYR A 382 11.14 -5.08 10.15
N GLY A 383 11.77 -6.12 10.67
CA GLY A 383 12.83 -6.03 11.68
C GLY A 383 14.22 -5.96 11.06
N LYS A 384 14.72 -7.06 10.51
CA LYS A 384 16.07 -7.13 9.91
C LYS A 384 16.21 -6.14 8.75
N GLY A 385 15.19 -6.03 7.88
CA GLY A 385 15.18 -5.08 6.77
C GLY A 385 15.39 -3.64 7.24
N ALA A 386 14.63 -3.21 8.25
CA ALA A 386 14.78 -1.88 8.83
C ALA A 386 16.15 -1.67 9.47
N ILE A 387 16.65 -2.64 10.25
CA ILE A 387 17.97 -2.56 10.88
C ILE A 387 19.07 -2.51 9.81
N GLY A 388 18.91 -3.18 8.68
CA GLY A 388 19.82 -3.12 7.55
C GLY A 388 19.92 -1.70 6.96
N PHE A 389 18.79 -1.00 6.78
CA PHE A 389 18.79 0.40 6.36
C PHE A 389 19.40 1.32 7.42
N LEU A 390 19.16 1.07 8.71
CA LEU A 390 19.80 1.80 9.79
C LEU A 390 21.30 1.51 9.88
N ALA A 391 21.75 0.30 9.54
CA ALA A 391 23.17 -0.01 9.43
C ALA A 391 23.86 0.81 8.32
N ILE A 392 23.18 1.00 7.18
CA ILE A 392 23.65 1.91 6.12
C ILE A 392 23.74 3.35 6.66
N ARG A 393 22.70 3.81 7.38
CA ARG A 393 22.68 5.13 8.01
C ARG A 393 23.88 5.37 8.95
N VAL A 394 24.19 4.38 9.80
CA VAL A 394 25.34 4.43 10.70
C VAL A 394 26.66 4.48 9.91
N HIS A 395 26.74 3.74 8.81
CA HIS A 395 27.94 3.64 7.99
C HIS A 395 28.25 4.93 7.21
N ILE A 396 27.23 5.49 6.50
CA ILE A 396 27.43 6.67 5.62
C ILE A 396 27.13 8.00 6.32
N GLY A 397 26.59 7.96 7.53
CA GLY A 397 26.17 9.14 8.30
C GLY A 397 24.77 9.64 7.96
N ASN A 398 24.14 10.31 8.93
CA ASN A 398 22.74 10.72 8.87
C ASN A 398 22.42 11.63 7.67
N ASP A 399 23.27 12.64 7.42
CA ASP A 399 22.99 13.62 6.36
C ASP A 399 23.04 12.97 4.96
N ALA A 400 24.01 12.07 4.73
CA ALA A 400 24.10 11.33 3.47
C ALA A 400 22.95 10.35 3.31
N TYR A 401 22.52 9.68 4.41
CA TYR A 401 21.40 8.77 4.41
C TYR A 401 20.09 9.48 4.03
N LEU A 402 19.76 10.58 4.68
CA LEU A 402 18.52 11.33 4.38
C LEU A 402 18.56 11.97 2.99
N ALA A 403 19.75 12.46 2.54
CA ALA A 403 19.91 12.96 1.18
C ALA A 403 19.71 11.86 0.12
N ALA A 404 20.17 10.63 0.41
CA ALA A 404 19.95 9.48 -0.48
C ALA A 404 18.47 9.09 -0.59
N LEU A 405 17.75 9.06 0.54
CA LEU A 405 16.32 8.74 0.54
C LEU A 405 15.50 9.81 -0.20
N ARG A 406 15.87 11.08 -0.04
CA ARG A 406 15.24 12.17 -0.79
C ARG A 406 15.52 12.06 -2.30
N ASP A 407 16.78 11.83 -2.72
CA ASP A 407 17.14 11.61 -4.13
C ASP A 407 16.41 10.40 -4.72
N TYR A 408 16.23 9.34 -3.92
CA TYR A 408 15.49 8.15 -4.31
C TYR A 408 13.99 8.45 -4.49
N ALA A 409 13.35 9.14 -3.55
CA ALA A 409 11.96 9.57 -3.66
C ALA A 409 11.72 10.49 -4.87
N ASP A 410 12.60 11.47 -5.07
CA ASP A 410 12.49 12.42 -6.19
C ASP A 410 12.69 11.74 -7.56
N ARG A 411 13.61 10.75 -7.66
CA ARG A 411 13.92 10.07 -8.94
C ARG A 411 12.91 9.03 -9.36
N TYR A 412 12.36 8.32 -8.38
CA TYR A 412 11.45 7.21 -8.62
C TYR A 412 10.02 7.53 -8.21
N ALA A 413 9.69 8.83 -8.12
CA ALA A 413 8.33 9.27 -7.85
C ALA A 413 7.37 8.67 -8.89
N PHE A 414 6.41 7.86 -8.39
CA PHE A 414 5.39 7.14 -9.16
C PHE A 414 5.91 6.04 -10.09
N GLU A 415 7.18 5.69 -9.97
CA GLU A 415 7.82 4.59 -10.68
C GLU A 415 7.89 3.35 -9.79
N ILE A 416 8.18 2.20 -10.41
CA ILE A 416 8.55 0.97 -9.70
C ILE A 416 10.08 0.91 -9.61
N ALA A 417 10.60 0.94 -8.39
CA ALA A 417 12.04 0.88 -8.15
C ALA A 417 12.48 -0.53 -7.73
N ALA A 418 13.66 -0.90 -8.16
CA ALA A 418 14.30 -2.16 -7.80
C ALA A 418 15.35 -1.98 -6.67
N PRO A 419 15.77 -3.05 -5.97
CA PRO A 419 16.75 -2.98 -4.90
C PRO A 419 18.04 -2.21 -5.24
N GLN A 420 18.55 -2.43 -6.45
CA GLN A 420 19.76 -1.75 -6.93
C GLN A 420 19.60 -0.24 -7.10
N ASP A 421 18.38 0.26 -7.27
CA ASP A 421 18.12 1.69 -7.43
C ASP A 421 18.27 2.42 -6.11
N LEU A 422 17.75 1.85 -5.03
CA LEU A 422 17.92 2.35 -3.67
C LEU A 422 19.39 2.22 -3.22
N ARG A 423 20.03 1.06 -3.47
CA ARG A 423 21.45 0.89 -3.17
C ARG A 423 22.29 1.96 -3.84
N ARG A 424 22.09 2.21 -5.15
CA ARG A 424 22.79 3.26 -5.90
C ARG A 424 22.53 4.67 -5.35
N ALA A 425 21.34 4.93 -4.78
CA ALA A 425 21.08 6.21 -4.13
C ALA A 425 21.98 6.40 -2.91
N PHE A 426 22.11 5.37 -2.06
CA PHE A 426 23.03 5.39 -0.93
C PHE A 426 24.50 5.52 -1.36
N GLU A 427 24.95 4.76 -2.37
CA GLU A 427 26.30 4.82 -2.91
C GLU A 427 26.65 6.20 -3.48
N ARG A 428 25.71 6.83 -4.19
CA ARG A 428 25.92 8.22 -4.69
C ARG A 428 26.09 9.22 -3.56
N ALA A 429 25.28 9.11 -2.52
CA ALA A 429 25.33 10.03 -1.38
C ALA A 429 26.58 9.81 -0.51
N ALA A 430 26.99 8.55 -0.34
CA ALA A 430 28.18 8.17 0.40
C ALA A 430 29.50 8.48 -0.35
N GLY A 431 29.47 8.48 -1.69
CA GLY A 431 30.66 8.55 -2.53
C GLY A 431 31.50 7.26 -2.54
N GLU A 432 30.94 6.16 -2.09
CA GLU A 432 31.57 4.83 -2.03
C GLU A 432 30.58 3.71 -2.31
N GLN A 433 31.11 2.50 -2.59
CA GLN A 433 30.30 1.30 -2.80
C GLN A 433 29.93 0.68 -1.45
N ILE A 434 28.70 0.16 -1.31
CA ILE A 434 28.21 -0.50 -0.10
C ILE A 434 27.80 -1.96 -0.34
N ASP A 435 28.32 -2.59 -1.42
CA ASP A 435 27.95 -3.95 -1.83
C ASP A 435 28.01 -4.97 -0.69
N GLU A 436 29.11 -4.96 0.10
CA GLU A 436 29.29 -5.92 1.18
C GLU A 436 28.32 -5.67 2.33
N LEU A 437 28.09 -4.39 2.68
CA LEU A 437 27.11 -4.02 3.72
C LEU A 437 25.70 -4.42 3.29
N TRP A 438 25.33 -4.14 2.03
CA TRP A 438 24.05 -4.54 1.44
C TRP A 438 23.88 -6.06 1.48
N ARG A 439 24.89 -6.81 0.99
CA ARG A 439 24.85 -8.26 0.95
C ARG A 439 24.65 -8.89 2.34
N VAL A 440 25.36 -8.40 3.35
CA VAL A 440 25.26 -8.94 4.72
C VAL A 440 23.86 -8.77 5.29
N TRP A 441 23.23 -7.59 5.11
CA TRP A 441 21.94 -7.31 5.73
C TRP A 441 20.75 -7.86 4.92
N PHE A 442 20.81 -7.84 3.60
CA PHE A 442 19.64 -8.19 2.80
C PHE A 442 19.74 -9.55 2.10
N GLU A 443 20.94 -9.96 1.67
CA GLU A 443 21.10 -11.13 0.80
C GLU A 443 21.65 -12.38 1.53
N THR A 444 21.96 -12.29 2.83
CA THR A 444 22.45 -13.42 3.62
C THR A 444 21.75 -13.58 4.97
N ALA A 445 21.82 -14.80 5.53
CA ALA A 445 21.34 -15.12 6.87
C ALA A 445 22.54 -15.30 7.83
N THR A 446 23.37 -14.28 7.96
CA THR A 446 24.62 -14.34 8.74
C THR A 446 24.73 -13.30 9.84
N THR A 447 23.67 -12.51 10.04
CA THR A 447 23.61 -11.46 11.07
C THR A 447 23.63 -12.05 12.46
N THR A 448 24.42 -11.46 13.36
CA THR A 448 24.51 -11.85 14.76
C THR A 448 23.90 -10.80 15.69
N PRO A 449 23.55 -11.16 16.95
CA PRO A 449 23.11 -10.16 17.93
C PRO A 449 24.13 -9.02 18.15
N ALA A 450 25.42 -9.30 18.02
CA ALA A 450 26.47 -8.28 18.16
C ALA A 450 26.43 -7.25 17.01
N ASP A 451 26.09 -7.69 15.77
CA ASP A 451 25.95 -6.79 14.63
C ASP A 451 24.76 -5.85 14.84
N VAL A 452 23.64 -6.36 15.34
CA VAL A 452 22.44 -5.57 15.65
C VAL A 452 22.73 -4.54 16.74
N GLU A 453 23.37 -4.95 17.84
CA GLU A 453 23.72 -4.03 18.93
C GLU A 453 24.74 -2.97 18.50
N ALA A 454 25.64 -3.29 17.56
CA ALA A 454 26.55 -2.30 16.98
C ALA A 454 25.81 -1.21 16.18
N VAL A 455 24.75 -1.57 15.43
CA VAL A 455 23.91 -0.60 14.74
C VAL A 455 23.18 0.29 15.74
N VAL A 456 22.54 -0.30 16.77
CA VAL A 456 21.82 0.44 17.80
C VAL A 456 22.75 1.43 18.56
N ALA A 457 23.98 1.02 18.82
CA ALA A 457 24.96 1.87 19.49
C ALA A 457 25.49 3.00 18.60
N GLY A 458 25.40 2.88 17.27
CA GLY A 458 25.85 3.90 16.32
C GLY A 458 24.81 4.96 16.00
N LEU A 459 23.53 4.70 16.31
CA LEU A 459 22.42 5.65 16.19
C LEU A 459 22.34 6.57 17.43
#